data_3c2b60711451ccc94e3be0899a7591cd
#
_entry.id   3c2b60711451ccc94e3be0899a7591cd
#
_cell.length_a   1.000
_cell.length_b   1.000
_cell.length_c   1.000
_cell.angle_alpha   90.00
_cell.angle_beta   90.00
_cell.angle_gamma   90.00
#
_symmetry.space_group_name_H-M   'P 1'
#
loop_
_entity.id
_entity.type
_entity.pdbx_description
1 polymer ?
#
loop_
_entity_poly.entity_id
_entity_poly.type
_entity_poly.pdbx_seq_one_letter_code
_entity_poly.pdbx_strand_id
1 'polypeptide(L)'
;GTVDAPIVFTSEMPAGKRKPGDWGGLILCGYARNNEDIMQIEGGPRTMHGGPNNADNSGVLSYVRVEFAGYPFKKNQEINGITFGSVGNGTQIDHLQVSYANDDAFEWFGGTVHAEYLVAYHCWDDDFDIDNGYSGTCRHLLGIRHPRIADITGSHAFECSNNGTNTPATPTTAATFEDVTIYGPASGDASFVNHPDFINGGGLRPENESMLGLFGAALYMLSLIHI
;
A
#
# COMPACT_ATOMS: atom_id res chain seq x y z
N GLY A 1 1.69 18.35 -5.95
CA GLY A 1 1.40 19.38 -4.93
C GLY A 1 2.66 20.05 -4.42
N THR A 2 2.54 20.72 -3.31
CA THR A 2 3.65 21.33 -2.55
C THR A 2 3.41 21.11 -1.06
N VAL A 3 4.43 21.38 -0.22
CA VAL A 3 4.30 21.26 1.24
C VAL A 3 3.15 22.11 1.80
N ASP A 4 2.94 23.31 1.26
CA ASP A 4 1.88 24.22 1.71
C ASP A 4 0.52 23.98 1.02
N ALA A 5 0.50 23.22 -0.08
CA ALA A 5 -0.67 22.92 -0.89
C ALA A 5 -0.60 21.52 -1.49
N PRO A 6 -0.71 20.48 -0.67
CA PRO A 6 -0.73 19.11 -1.17
C PRO A 6 -1.97 18.85 -2.03
N ILE A 7 -1.84 17.98 -3.00
CA ILE A 7 -2.99 17.45 -3.73
C ILE A 7 -3.63 16.36 -2.87
N VAL A 8 -4.95 16.42 -2.69
CA VAL A 8 -5.68 15.44 -1.87
C VAL A 8 -6.70 14.72 -2.73
N PHE A 9 -6.55 13.42 -2.86
CA PHE A 9 -7.56 12.51 -3.38
C PHE A 9 -8.28 11.88 -2.21
N THR A 10 -9.58 12.05 -2.12
CA THR A 10 -10.35 11.61 -0.96
C THR A 10 -11.76 11.21 -1.36
N SER A 11 -12.50 10.63 -0.42
CA SER A 11 -13.91 10.28 -0.58
C SER A 11 -14.77 11.51 -0.91
N GLU A 12 -15.73 11.34 -1.82
CA GLU A 12 -16.75 12.36 -2.11
C GLU A 12 -17.77 12.54 -0.97
N MET A 13 -17.77 11.61 -0.01
CA MET A 13 -18.66 11.70 1.13
C MET A 13 -18.33 12.90 2.02
N PRO A 14 -19.32 13.51 2.65
CA PRO A 14 -19.10 14.61 3.58
C PRO A 14 -18.17 14.20 4.73
N ALA A 15 -17.45 15.15 5.29
CA ALA A 15 -16.66 14.94 6.50
C ALA A 15 -17.52 14.29 7.60
N GLY A 16 -16.99 13.28 8.27
CA GLY A 16 -17.69 12.46 9.26
C GLY A 16 -18.57 11.34 8.67
N LYS A 17 -18.56 11.15 7.34
CA LYS A 17 -19.24 10.04 6.66
C LYS A 17 -18.27 9.21 5.79
N ARG A 18 -17.05 9.66 5.66
CA ARG A 18 -16.01 8.98 4.89
C ARG A 18 -15.59 7.69 5.59
N LYS A 19 -15.28 6.67 4.82
CA LYS A 19 -14.82 5.37 5.32
C LYS A 19 -13.83 4.72 4.35
N PRO A 20 -12.96 3.84 4.84
CA PRO A 20 -12.12 3.00 3.99
C PRO A 20 -12.93 2.32 2.88
N GLY A 21 -12.39 2.29 1.67
CA GLY A 21 -13.05 1.67 0.52
C GLY A 21 -14.14 2.51 -0.16
N ASP A 22 -14.24 3.80 0.13
CA ASP A 22 -15.23 4.66 -0.54
C ASP A 22 -14.95 4.86 -2.03
N TRP A 23 -13.70 4.66 -2.46
CA TRP A 23 -13.27 4.76 -3.87
C TRP A 23 -12.03 3.87 -4.13
N GLY A 24 -11.65 3.74 -5.41
CA GLY A 24 -10.62 2.79 -5.81
C GLY A 24 -9.23 3.07 -5.23
N GLY A 25 -8.66 4.23 -5.53
CA GLY A 25 -7.27 4.53 -5.22
C GLY A 25 -6.52 5.08 -6.43
N LEU A 26 -5.21 5.27 -6.30
CA LEU A 26 -4.34 5.67 -7.41
C LEU A 26 -3.58 4.47 -7.93
N ILE A 27 -3.61 4.27 -9.25
CA ILE A 27 -2.91 3.18 -9.91
C ILE A 27 -2.00 3.77 -11.00
N LEU A 28 -0.71 3.46 -10.92
CA LEU A 28 0.28 3.81 -11.93
C LEU A 28 0.72 2.52 -12.63
N CYS A 29 0.55 2.47 -13.95
CA CYS A 29 0.96 1.33 -14.78
C CYS A 29 2.11 1.74 -15.68
N GLY A 30 3.29 1.21 -15.42
CA GLY A 30 4.52 1.47 -16.15
C GLY A 30 4.93 0.33 -17.07
N TYR A 31 6.10 0.49 -17.66
CA TYR A 31 6.66 -0.40 -18.66
C TYR A 31 8.03 -0.99 -18.24
N ALA A 32 8.30 -1.03 -16.93
CA ALA A 32 9.47 -1.69 -16.38
C ALA A 32 9.25 -3.20 -16.23
N ARG A 33 10.30 -3.92 -15.87
CA ARG A 33 10.23 -5.37 -15.67
C ARG A 33 9.49 -5.75 -14.39
N ASN A 34 8.76 -6.84 -14.50
CA ASN A 34 8.31 -7.67 -13.40
C ASN A 34 8.68 -9.13 -13.70
N ASN A 35 8.31 -10.07 -12.85
CA ASN A 35 8.64 -11.49 -13.04
C ASN A 35 7.50 -12.33 -13.64
N GLU A 36 6.44 -11.69 -14.11
CA GLU A 36 5.28 -12.29 -14.78
C GLU A 36 5.04 -11.71 -16.17
N ASP A 37 6.04 -10.98 -16.73
CA ASP A 37 6.01 -10.28 -18.03
C ASP A 37 4.95 -9.17 -18.11
N ILE A 38 3.77 -9.44 -18.66
CA ILE A 38 2.67 -8.49 -18.76
C ILE A 38 1.57 -8.92 -17.80
N MET A 39 1.31 -8.09 -16.82
CA MET A 39 0.33 -8.35 -15.78
C MET A 39 -0.87 -7.41 -15.88
N GLN A 40 -1.99 -7.85 -15.34
CA GLN A 40 -3.12 -6.97 -15.06
C GLN A 40 -3.06 -6.59 -13.58
N ILE A 41 -3.36 -5.32 -13.28
CA ILE A 41 -3.51 -4.85 -11.89
C ILE A 41 -4.62 -5.65 -11.19
N GLU A 42 -4.34 -6.09 -9.98
CA GLU A 42 -5.30 -6.73 -9.10
C GLU A 42 -6.48 -5.80 -8.78
N GLY A 43 -7.64 -6.39 -8.50
CA GLY A 43 -8.86 -5.69 -8.05
C GLY A 43 -9.43 -4.67 -9.01
N GLY A 44 -8.78 -4.42 -10.15
CA GLY A 44 -9.01 -3.19 -10.80
C GLY A 44 -9.39 -3.19 -12.25
N PRO A 45 -9.21 -2.02 -12.83
CA PRO A 45 -9.48 -1.80 -14.24
C PRO A 45 -8.63 -2.76 -15.06
N ARG A 46 -9.11 -3.09 -16.27
CA ARG A 46 -8.38 -3.95 -17.22
C ARG A 46 -7.14 -3.24 -17.75
N THR A 47 -6.28 -2.82 -16.83
CA THR A 47 -5.07 -2.07 -17.10
C THR A 47 -3.89 -3.01 -16.97
N MET A 48 -3.12 -3.11 -18.02
CA MET A 48 -1.93 -3.95 -18.09
C MET A 48 -0.70 -3.13 -17.76
N HIS A 49 0.29 -3.77 -17.14
CA HIS A 49 1.60 -3.20 -16.87
C HIS A 49 2.70 -4.23 -17.11
N GLY A 50 3.94 -3.77 -17.20
CA GLY A 50 5.09 -4.63 -17.46
C GLY A 50 5.70 -4.39 -18.83
N GLY A 51 6.98 -4.69 -18.95
CA GLY A 51 7.75 -4.52 -20.16
C GLY A 51 9.26 -4.56 -19.92
N PRO A 52 10.08 -4.27 -20.91
CA PRO A 52 11.53 -4.39 -20.78
C PRO A 52 12.25 -3.12 -20.31
N ASN A 53 11.56 -2.00 -20.09
CA ASN A 53 12.19 -0.70 -19.86
C ASN A 53 12.23 -0.31 -18.38
N ASN A 54 13.28 -0.69 -17.68
CA ASN A 54 13.46 -0.30 -16.26
C ASN A 54 13.61 1.21 -16.04
N ALA A 55 13.92 1.98 -17.08
CA ALA A 55 13.98 3.44 -17.03
C ALA A 55 12.66 4.11 -17.49
N ASP A 56 11.57 3.36 -17.48
CA ASP A 56 10.23 3.90 -17.74
C ASP A 56 9.95 5.11 -16.87
N ASN A 57 9.24 6.09 -17.44
CA ASN A 57 8.87 7.31 -16.76
C ASN A 57 7.36 7.52 -16.85
N SER A 58 6.68 7.21 -15.77
CA SER A 58 5.24 7.39 -15.60
C SER A 58 4.88 8.78 -15.03
N GLY A 59 5.86 9.70 -14.96
CA GLY A 59 5.63 11.09 -14.55
C GLY A 59 6.13 11.42 -13.14
N VAL A 60 5.45 12.36 -12.50
CA VAL A 60 5.81 12.86 -11.16
C VAL A 60 4.60 12.80 -10.24
N LEU A 61 4.76 12.16 -9.10
CA LEU A 61 3.78 12.15 -8.01
C LEU A 61 4.49 12.68 -6.74
N SER A 62 4.17 13.91 -6.36
CA SER A 62 4.85 14.62 -5.29
C SER A 62 3.87 15.47 -4.47
N TYR A 63 4.00 15.41 -3.14
CA TYR A 63 3.09 16.05 -2.18
C TYR A 63 1.61 15.69 -2.44
N VAL A 64 1.32 14.39 -2.41
CA VAL A 64 -0.03 13.85 -2.63
C VAL A 64 -0.49 13.08 -1.41
N ARG A 65 -1.73 13.29 -1.03
CA ARG A 65 -2.43 12.46 -0.03
C ARG A 65 -3.56 11.68 -0.69
N VAL A 66 -3.66 10.42 -0.34
CA VAL A 66 -4.75 9.52 -0.73
C VAL A 66 -5.46 9.08 0.54
N GLU A 67 -6.77 9.29 0.60
CA GLU A 67 -7.55 9.03 1.81
C GLU A 67 -8.80 8.21 1.48
N PHE A 68 -9.10 7.21 2.31
CA PHE A 68 -10.30 6.37 2.22
C PHE A 68 -10.44 5.58 0.91
N ALA A 69 -9.32 5.24 0.29
CA ALA A 69 -9.27 4.37 -0.87
C ALA A 69 -9.43 2.89 -0.51
N GLY A 70 -9.21 1.98 -1.46
CA GLY A 70 -9.24 0.55 -1.20
C GLY A 70 -10.59 -0.10 -1.48
N TYR A 71 -11.26 0.28 -2.58
CA TYR A 71 -12.57 -0.29 -2.91
C TYR A 71 -12.47 -1.80 -3.16
N PRO A 72 -13.24 -2.64 -2.43
CA PRO A 72 -13.25 -4.08 -2.63
C PRO A 72 -14.00 -4.43 -3.91
N PHE A 73 -13.28 -4.71 -4.97
CA PHE A 73 -13.87 -5.07 -6.27
C PHE A 73 -14.47 -6.48 -6.24
N LYS A 74 -13.80 -7.40 -5.57
CA LYS A 74 -14.24 -8.77 -5.28
C LYS A 74 -13.64 -9.20 -3.95
N LYS A 75 -14.09 -10.34 -3.43
CA LYS A 75 -13.46 -10.96 -2.26
C LYS A 75 -12.00 -11.29 -2.57
N ASN A 76 -11.08 -10.81 -1.75
CA ASN A 76 -9.64 -10.92 -1.90
C ASN A 76 -9.13 -10.35 -3.24
N GLN A 77 -9.72 -9.27 -3.70
CA GLN A 77 -9.29 -8.47 -4.85
C GLN A 77 -9.69 -7.02 -4.61
N GLU A 78 -9.01 -6.39 -3.75
CA GLU A 78 -9.15 -5.00 -3.37
C GLU A 78 -8.26 -4.11 -4.25
N ILE A 79 -8.47 -2.82 -4.21
CA ILE A 79 -7.57 -1.82 -4.78
C ILE A 79 -6.88 -1.14 -3.62
N ASN A 80 -5.58 -0.98 -3.71
CA ASN A 80 -4.78 -0.35 -2.67
C ASN A 80 -4.95 1.17 -2.60
N GLY A 81 -4.37 1.80 -1.61
CA GLY A 81 -4.27 3.25 -1.56
C GLY A 81 -3.54 3.81 -2.78
N ILE A 82 -2.30 3.36 -2.97
CA ILE A 82 -1.50 3.65 -4.18
C ILE A 82 -0.85 2.36 -4.67
N THR A 83 -1.12 2.01 -5.93
CA THR A 83 -0.57 0.83 -6.59
C THR A 83 0.44 1.23 -7.67
N PHE A 84 1.61 0.62 -7.66
CA PHE A 84 2.67 0.80 -8.66
C PHE A 84 2.87 -0.49 -9.46
N GLY A 85 2.23 -0.61 -10.61
CA GLY A 85 2.41 -1.74 -11.50
C GLY A 85 3.59 -1.50 -12.46
N SER A 86 4.72 -2.18 -12.28
CA SER A 86 5.90 -2.11 -13.16
C SER A 86 6.37 -0.69 -13.48
N VAL A 87 6.33 0.20 -12.50
CA VAL A 87 6.79 1.59 -12.66
C VAL A 87 8.32 1.63 -12.66
N GLY A 88 8.89 2.34 -13.61
CA GLY A 88 10.34 2.43 -13.81
C GLY A 88 11.00 3.58 -13.06
N ASN A 89 12.32 3.50 -12.94
CA ASN A 89 13.14 4.45 -12.15
C ASN A 89 13.31 5.84 -12.79
N GLY A 90 12.75 6.08 -13.97
CA GLY A 90 12.59 7.42 -14.53
C GLY A 90 11.44 8.21 -13.91
N THR A 91 10.57 7.55 -13.14
CA THR A 91 9.42 8.16 -12.45
C THR A 91 9.85 8.77 -11.13
N GLN A 92 9.35 9.96 -10.82
CA GLN A 92 9.62 10.62 -9.53
C GLN A 92 8.46 10.40 -8.56
N ILE A 93 8.75 9.82 -7.41
CA ILE A 93 7.78 9.54 -6.33
C ILE A 93 8.34 10.06 -5.02
N ASP A 94 7.68 11.07 -4.46
CA ASP A 94 8.09 11.63 -3.17
C ASP A 94 6.92 12.28 -2.40
N HIS A 95 7.06 12.35 -1.07
CA HIS A 95 6.13 13.02 -0.16
C HIS A 95 4.67 12.57 -0.37
N LEU A 96 4.46 11.26 -0.26
CA LEU A 96 3.13 10.69 -0.36
C LEU A 96 2.61 10.25 1.01
N GLN A 97 1.32 10.39 1.21
CA GLN A 97 0.63 9.86 2.37
C GLN A 97 -0.61 9.10 1.93
N VAL A 98 -0.76 7.89 2.44
CA VAL A 98 -2.01 7.12 2.35
C VAL A 98 -2.62 7.02 3.74
N SER A 99 -3.92 7.29 3.84
CA SER A 99 -4.63 7.24 5.11
C SER A 99 -5.95 6.50 4.95
N TYR A 100 -6.21 5.57 5.86
CA TYR A 100 -7.49 4.86 5.92
C TYR A 100 -7.82 4.10 4.62
N ALA A 101 -6.84 3.54 3.92
CA ALA A 101 -7.13 2.60 2.84
C ALA A 101 -7.75 1.31 3.42
N ASN A 102 -8.66 0.69 2.68
CA ASN A 102 -9.32 -0.55 3.08
C ASN A 102 -8.51 -1.79 2.68
N ASP A 103 -7.34 -1.59 2.20
CA ASP A 103 -6.32 -2.55 1.80
C ASP A 103 -4.96 -1.93 2.07
N ASP A 104 -3.92 -2.32 1.33
CA ASP A 104 -2.59 -1.77 1.51
C ASP A 104 -2.53 -0.26 1.37
N ALA A 105 -1.59 0.35 2.06
CA ALA A 105 -1.30 1.74 1.80
C ALA A 105 -0.58 1.91 0.46
N PHE A 106 0.52 1.19 0.31
CA PHE A 106 1.36 1.22 -0.90
C PHE A 106 1.69 -0.20 -1.33
N GLU A 107 1.45 -0.52 -2.60
CA GLU A 107 1.81 -1.81 -3.15
C GLU A 107 2.56 -1.68 -4.48
N TRP A 108 3.63 -2.50 -4.64
CA TRP A 108 4.47 -2.56 -5.84
C TRP A 108 4.43 -3.94 -6.49
N PHE A 109 3.83 -4.02 -7.66
CA PHE A 109 3.88 -5.20 -8.52
C PHE A 109 5.02 -5.09 -9.53
N GLY A 110 6.23 -5.44 -9.12
CA GLY A 110 7.43 -5.30 -9.95
C GLY A 110 7.87 -3.87 -10.18
N GLY A 111 8.79 -3.68 -11.12
CA GLY A 111 9.34 -2.37 -11.45
C GLY A 111 10.60 -2.00 -10.68
N THR A 112 11.05 -0.77 -10.90
CA THR A 112 12.34 -0.28 -10.38
C THR A 112 12.25 1.16 -9.85
N VAL A 113 11.05 1.70 -9.68
CA VAL A 113 10.85 3.07 -9.19
C VAL A 113 11.43 3.24 -7.80
N HIS A 114 12.06 4.38 -7.56
CA HIS A 114 12.46 4.81 -6.21
C HIS A 114 11.39 5.70 -5.62
N ALA A 115 11.17 5.59 -4.31
CA ALA A 115 10.18 6.39 -3.60
C ALA A 115 10.75 6.92 -2.27
N GLU A 116 10.43 8.16 -1.93
CA GLU A 116 10.94 8.80 -0.72
C GLU A 116 9.82 9.52 0.05
N TYR A 117 9.96 9.56 1.38
CA TYR A 117 9.02 10.25 2.27
C TYR A 117 7.59 9.74 2.13
N LEU A 118 7.40 8.46 2.42
CA LEU A 118 6.09 7.81 2.39
C LEU A 118 5.52 7.67 3.79
N VAL A 119 4.23 7.98 3.93
CA VAL A 119 3.49 7.82 5.19
C VAL A 119 2.29 6.90 4.95
N ALA A 120 2.24 5.77 5.65
CA ALA A 120 1.08 4.90 5.76
C ALA A 120 0.41 5.15 7.11
N TYR A 121 -0.88 5.51 7.10
CA TYR A 121 -1.60 5.90 8.30
C TYR A 121 -2.93 5.17 8.43
N HIS A 122 -3.00 4.24 9.37
CA HIS A 122 -4.21 3.50 9.71
C HIS A 122 -4.87 2.79 8.52
N CYS A 123 -4.08 2.19 7.65
CA CYS A 123 -4.58 1.35 6.57
C CYS A 123 -4.92 -0.06 7.08
N TRP A 124 -5.67 -0.81 6.31
CA TRP A 124 -6.25 -2.06 6.80
C TRP A 124 -5.30 -3.22 6.68
N ASP A 125 -4.77 -3.46 5.49
CA ASP A 125 -3.83 -4.54 5.29
C ASP A 125 -2.40 -4.05 5.52
N ASP A 126 -1.52 -4.09 4.58
CA ASP A 126 -0.12 -3.76 4.81
C ASP A 126 0.19 -2.25 4.66
N ASP A 127 1.24 -1.78 5.31
CA ASP A 127 1.70 -0.41 5.08
C ASP A 127 2.50 -0.32 3.78
N PHE A 128 3.33 -1.34 3.51
CA PHE A 128 4.18 -1.41 2.31
C PHE A 128 4.26 -2.86 1.83
N ASP A 129 3.53 -3.20 0.76
CA ASP A 129 3.62 -4.52 0.12
C ASP A 129 4.45 -4.46 -1.15
N ILE A 130 5.35 -5.43 -1.31
CA ILE A 130 6.23 -5.54 -2.47
C ILE A 130 6.23 -6.95 -3.05
N ASP A 131 5.95 -7.02 -4.34
CA ASP A 131 5.81 -8.28 -5.05
C ASP A 131 6.39 -8.23 -6.47
N ASN A 132 6.30 -9.34 -7.17
CA ASN A 132 6.55 -9.50 -8.60
C ASN A 132 7.88 -8.98 -9.12
N GLY A 133 8.95 -9.09 -8.30
CA GLY A 133 10.28 -8.71 -8.72
C GLY A 133 10.58 -7.21 -8.61
N TYR A 134 9.88 -6.50 -7.74
CA TYR A 134 10.20 -5.10 -7.44
C TYR A 134 11.63 -4.98 -6.88
N SER A 135 12.38 -4.00 -7.39
CA SER A 135 13.79 -3.81 -7.03
C SER A 135 14.19 -2.34 -6.85
N GLY A 136 13.24 -1.48 -6.52
CA GLY A 136 13.49 -0.08 -6.21
C GLY A 136 14.06 0.13 -4.81
N THR A 137 14.32 1.39 -4.48
CA THR A 137 14.70 1.85 -3.15
C THR A 137 13.60 2.75 -2.58
N CYS A 138 13.15 2.44 -1.37
CA CYS A 138 12.20 3.26 -0.63
C CYS A 138 12.88 3.83 0.62
N ARG A 139 12.80 5.16 0.81
CA ARG A 139 13.47 5.87 1.91
C ARG A 139 12.55 6.74 2.70
N HIS A 140 12.89 6.97 3.98
CA HIS A 140 12.15 7.83 4.89
C HIS A 140 10.68 7.41 4.99
N LEU A 141 10.48 6.18 5.45
CA LEU A 141 9.17 5.55 5.54
C LEU A 141 8.62 5.67 6.96
N LEU A 142 7.35 6.01 7.07
CA LEU A 142 6.63 6.05 8.34
C LEU A 142 5.34 5.23 8.22
N GLY A 143 5.24 4.13 8.96
CA GLY A 143 4.02 3.36 9.15
C GLY A 143 3.43 3.64 10.52
N ILE A 144 2.15 3.98 10.59
CA ILE A 144 1.42 4.18 11.84
C ILE A 144 0.19 3.29 11.81
N ARG A 145 0.25 2.21 12.60
CA ARG A 145 -0.82 1.21 12.68
C ARG A 145 -1.84 1.55 13.76
N HIS A 146 -3.05 1.19 13.51
CA HIS A 146 -4.11 1.31 14.50
C HIS A 146 -4.39 -0.04 15.17
N PRO A 147 -4.54 -0.12 16.51
CA PRO A 147 -4.66 -1.39 17.24
C PRO A 147 -5.91 -2.22 16.90
N ARG A 148 -6.87 -1.65 16.20
CA ARG A 148 -8.14 -2.31 15.87
C ARG A 148 -8.40 -2.39 14.38
N ILE A 149 -7.41 -2.07 13.56
CA ILE A 149 -7.53 -2.18 12.11
C ILE A 149 -6.53 -3.20 11.64
N ALA A 150 -7.05 -4.27 11.09
CA ALA A 150 -6.27 -5.27 10.39
C ALA A 150 -7.19 -6.00 9.42
N ASP A 151 -6.63 -6.52 8.34
CA ASP A 151 -7.36 -7.39 7.45
C ASP A 151 -7.50 -8.81 8.05
N ILE A 152 -8.46 -9.55 7.53
CA ILE A 152 -8.76 -10.92 7.95
C ILE A 152 -7.62 -11.90 7.60
N THR A 153 -6.82 -11.58 6.61
CA THR A 153 -5.67 -12.37 6.17
C THR A 153 -4.43 -12.15 7.03
N GLY A 154 -4.42 -11.08 7.80
CA GLY A 154 -3.30 -10.62 8.62
C GLY A 154 -2.67 -9.38 8.01
N SER A 155 -2.17 -8.48 8.84
CA SER A 155 -1.62 -7.20 8.40
C SER A 155 -0.20 -7.03 8.89
N HIS A 156 0.63 -6.37 8.09
CA HIS A 156 2.04 -6.17 8.39
C HIS A 156 2.45 -4.70 8.15
N ALA A 157 3.61 -4.29 8.63
CA ALA A 157 4.20 -3.05 8.16
C ALA A 157 4.85 -3.26 6.79
N PHE A 158 5.42 -4.44 6.58
CA PHE A 158 5.95 -4.86 5.29
C PHE A 158 5.51 -6.28 5.00
N GLU A 159 4.89 -6.51 3.87
CA GLU A 159 4.83 -7.80 3.22
C GLU A 159 5.78 -7.81 2.03
N CYS A 160 6.52 -8.92 1.86
CA CYS A 160 7.49 -9.06 0.78
C CYS A 160 7.37 -10.46 0.20
N SER A 161 6.88 -10.57 -1.01
CA SER A 161 6.79 -11.82 -1.73
C SER A 161 7.49 -11.76 -3.09
N ASN A 162 7.70 -12.90 -3.72
CA ASN A 162 8.30 -12.94 -5.05
C ASN A 162 7.25 -12.90 -6.15
N ASN A 163 6.12 -13.53 -5.90
CA ASN A 163 4.90 -13.48 -6.69
C ASN A 163 3.78 -14.20 -5.93
N GLY A 164 2.54 -14.01 -6.33
CA GLY A 164 1.36 -14.58 -5.65
C GLY A 164 1.33 -16.12 -5.56
N THR A 165 2.26 -16.82 -6.20
CA THR A 165 2.44 -18.29 -6.10
C THR A 165 3.71 -18.69 -5.36
N ASN A 166 4.49 -17.72 -4.88
CA ASN A 166 5.76 -17.94 -4.19
C ASN A 166 6.75 -18.84 -4.95
N THR A 167 6.80 -18.68 -6.27
CA THR A 167 7.72 -19.41 -7.15
C THR A 167 9.05 -18.67 -7.33
N PRO A 168 10.12 -19.36 -7.75
CA PRO A 168 11.42 -18.73 -8.01
C PRO A 168 11.45 -17.99 -9.36
N ALA A 169 10.44 -17.17 -9.65
CA ALA A 169 10.39 -16.35 -10.85
C ALA A 169 11.46 -15.23 -10.82
N THR A 170 11.87 -14.75 -12.00
CA THR A 170 12.90 -13.72 -12.14
C THR A 170 12.41 -12.54 -13.01
N PRO A 171 12.78 -11.30 -12.64
CA PRO A 171 13.66 -10.90 -11.51
C PRO A 171 13.05 -11.24 -10.15
N THR A 172 13.90 -11.61 -9.20
CA THR A 172 13.47 -11.80 -7.81
C THR A 172 13.20 -10.46 -7.16
N THR A 173 12.18 -10.39 -6.32
CA THR A 173 11.90 -9.21 -5.49
C THR A 173 13.11 -8.91 -4.59
N ALA A 174 13.63 -7.69 -4.69
CA ALA A 174 14.88 -7.28 -4.05
C ALA A 174 14.89 -5.78 -3.75
N ALA A 175 13.85 -5.29 -3.09
CA ALA A 175 13.76 -3.89 -2.71
C ALA A 175 14.77 -3.53 -1.61
N THR A 176 15.14 -2.26 -1.58
CA THR A 176 15.94 -1.67 -0.50
C THR A 176 15.08 -0.69 0.29
N PHE A 177 15.08 -0.84 1.62
CA PHE A 177 14.39 0.08 2.52
C PHE A 177 15.41 0.78 3.43
N GLU A 178 15.30 2.09 3.53
CA GLU A 178 16.20 2.93 4.32
C GLU A 178 15.41 3.93 5.17
N ASP A 179 15.87 4.22 6.38
CA ASP A 179 15.26 5.18 7.30
C ASP A 179 13.77 4.90 7.57
N VAL A 180 13.49 3.73 8.11
CA VAL A 180 12.13 3.25 8.37
C VAL A 180 11.76 3.43 9.84
N THR A 181 10.58 3.99 10.08
CA THR A 181 9.96 4.04 11.40
C THR A 181 8.57 3.43 11.35
N ILE A 182 8.31 2.42 12.17
CA ILE A 182 6.99 1.81 12.31
C ILE A 182 6.50 2.03 13.74
N TYR A 183 5.36 2.69 13.85
CA TYR A 183 4.62 2.79 15.09
C TYR A 183 3.53 1.71 15.11
N GLY A 184 3.83 0.63 15.78
CA GLY A 184 2.93 -0.52 15.88
C GLY A 184 1.68 -0.24 16.73
N PRO A 185 0.69 -1.13 16.68
CA PRO A 185 -0.50 -0.97 17.47
C PRO A 185 -0.18 -1.12 18.97
N ALA A 186 -0.64 -0.18 19.78
CA ALA A 186 -0.54 -0.28 21.23
C ALA A 186 -1.53 -1.35 21.73
N SER A 187 -1.06 -2.57 21.90
CA SER A 187 -1.90 -3.67 22.39
C SER A 187 -2.43 -3.36 23.78
N GLY A 188 -3.72 -3.50 23.98
CA GLY A 188 -4.37 -3.35 25.30
C GLY A 188 -4.77 -1.93 25.66
N ASP A 189 -4.60 -0.94 24.82
CA ASP A 189 -5.12 0.40 25.05
C ASP A 189 -6.61 0.48 24.70
N ALA A 190 -7.46 0.44 25.74
CA ALA A 190 -8.90 0.54 25.58
C ALA A 190 -9.37 1.92 25.05
N SER A 191 -8.51 2.94 25.07
CA SER A 191 -8.86 4.28 24.59
C SER A 191 -9.13 4.32 23.07
N PHE A 192 -8.63 3.36 22.32
CA PHE A 192 -8.89 3.23 20.89
C PHE A 192 -10.25 2.63 20.56
N VAL A 193 -10.97 2.06 21.51
CA VAL A 193 -12.24 1.34 21.28
C VAL A 193 -13.31 2.18 20.61
N ASN A 194 -13.30 3.48 20.84
CA ASN A 194 -14.29 4.43 20.30
C ASN A 194 -13.62 5.71 19.78
N HIS A 195 -12.45 5.60 19.18
CA HIS A 195 -11.77 6.80 18.69
C HIS A 195 -12.58 7.48 17.58
N PRO A 196 -12.72 8.82 17.61
CA PRO A 196 -13.53 9.57 16.63
C PRO A 196 -13.20 9.29 15.16
N ASP A 197 -11.97 8.97 14.86
CA ASP A 197 -11.52 8.68 13.49
C ASP A 197 -12.24 7.47 12.89
N PHE A 198 -12.57 6.48 13.73
CA PHE A 198 -13.33 5.30 13.28
C PHE A 198 -14.82 5.53 13.25
N ILE A 199 -15.34 6.22 14.23
CA ILE A 199 -16.75 6.58 14.28
C ILE A 199 -17.11 7.48 13.12
N ASN A 200 -16.25 8.42 12.79
CA ASN A 200 -16.43 9.35 11.68
C ASN A 200 -16.22 8.71 10.32
N GLY A 201 -15.42 7.66 10.24
CA GLY A 201 -15.21 6.86 9.03
C GLY A 201 -16.27 5.80 8.76
N GLY A 202 -17.37 5.78 9.49
CA GLY A 202 -18.40 4.77 9.32
C GLY A 202 -18.33 3.60 10.29
N GLY A 203 -17.46 3.71 11.28
CA GLY A 203 -17.26 2.73 12.34
C GLY A 203 -16.41 1.53 11.91
N LEU A 204 -15.93 0.83 12.91
CA LEU A 204 -15.35 -0.50 12.70
C LEU A 204 -16.44 -1.41 12.14
N ARG A 205 -16.13 -2.19 11.14
CA ARG A 205 -16.99 -3.31 10.79
C ARG A 205 -17.03 -4.27 11.99
N PRO A 206 -18.17 -4.89 12.32
CA PRO A 206 -18.26 -5.83 13.43
C PRO A 206 -17.21 -6.93 13.38
N GLU A 207 -16.86 -7.37 12.19
CA GLU A 207 -15.81 -8.35 11.94
C GLU A 207 -14.43 -7.92 12.43
N ASN A 208 -14.17 -6.62 12.55
CA ASN A 208 -12.87 -6.08 12.98
C ASN A 208 -12.73 -5.93 14.50
N GLU A 209 -13.80 -6.01 15.25
CA GLU A 209 -13.72 -6.00 16.71
C GLU A 209 -12.94 -7.20 17.29
N SER A 210 -12.91 -8.30 16.53
CA SER A 210 -12.18 -9.52 16.90
C SER A 210 -10.74 -9.56 16.37
N MET A 211 -10.29 -8.55 15.63
CA MET A 211 -9.00 -8.56 14.93
C MET A 211 -7.84 -7.99 15.74
N LEU A 212 -8.03 -7.66 17.00
CA LEU A 212 -6.93 -7.38 17.93
C LEU A 212 -5.96 -8.58 17.96
N GLY A 213 -4.79 -8.39 17.36
CA GLY A 213 -3.78 -9.44 17.29
C GLY A 213 -3.61 -10.09 15.91
N LEU A 214 -4.38 -9.70 14.91
CA LEU A 214 -4.12 -10.08 13.53
C LEU A 214 -3.04 -9.21 12.85
N PHE A 215 -2.52 -8.21 13.55
CA PHE A 215 -1.27 -7.59 13.15
C PHE A 215 -0.15 -8.62 13.37
N GLY A 216 0.27 -9.24 12.27
CA GLY A 216 1.13 -10.42 12.30
C GLY A 216 2.57 -10.10 12.63
N ALA A 217 3.18 -9.18 11.92
CA ALA A 217 4.59 -8.84 12.05
C ALA A 217 4.89 -7.42 11.57
N ALA A 218 6.04 -6.87 11.97
CA ALA A 218 6.56 -5.66 11.34
C ALA A 218 7.12 -5.97 9.94
N LEU A 219 7.65 -7.16 9.75
CA LEU A 219 8.18 -7.60 8.47
C LEU A 219 7.78 -9.07 8.23
N TYR A 220 7.07 -9.32 7.16
CA TYR A 220 6.67 -10.64 6.70
C TYR A 220 7.28 -10.90 5.32
N MET A 221 8.08 -11.97 5.20
CA MET A 221 8.83 -12.27 3.99
C MET A 221 8.47 -13.66 3.48
N LEU A 222 7.95 -13.72 2.27
CA LEU A 222 7.54 -14.94 1.61
C LEU A 222 8.48 -15.27 0.44
N SER A 223 9.10 -16.45 0.48
CA SER A 223 9.87 -17.02 -0.64
C SER A 223 10.96 -16.12 -1.24
N LEU A 224 11.55 -15.25 -0.47
CA LEU A 224 12.70 -14.49 -0.92
C LEU A 224 13.96 -15.38 -0.87
N ILE A 225 14.63 -15.54 -2.01
CA ILE A 225 15.77 -16.45 -2.13
C ILE A 225 17.07 -15.83 -1.57
N HIS A 226 17.13 -14.52 -1.41
CA HIS A 226 18.29 -13.82 -0.85
C HIS A 226 17.85 -12.66 0.06
N ILE A 227 18.31 -12.72 1.27
CA ILE A 227 18.35 -11.61 2.20
C ILE A 227 19.80 -11.09 2.26
#